data_95e15daa8687df8d342a212e7e232a9e
#
_entry.id   95e15daa8687df8d342a212e7e232a9e
#
_cell.length_a   1.000
_cell.length_b   1.000
_cell.length_c   1.000
_cell.angle_alpha   90.00
_cell.angle_beta   90.00
_cell.angle_gamma   90.00
#
_symmetry.space_group_name_H-M   'P 1'
#
loop_
_entity.id
_entity.type
_entity.pdbx_description
1 polymer ?
#
loop_
_entity_poly.entity_id
_entity_poly.type
_entity_poly.pdbx_seq_one_letter_code
_entity_poly.pdbx_strand_id
1 'polypeptide(L)'
;RLSLTPWPSKKKVRVDLTVYANYAGAYTPTRPLFNVVVSTVDPSSLEPDFLETIFHEGSHLLFRYEGKWRESIFQTFEAGSYQMKFPRHLWHVSLFYLCGQVCKEEFAQIGIKEYEMVLLTRNIFKSYQSDELFAVLNQYMQNGHTLSATTEQLLGVLESKTNN
;
A
#
# COMPACT_ATOMS: atom_id res chain seq x y z
N ARG A 1 -9.51 -9.32 -2.99
CA ARG A 1 -9.20 -9.54 -4.40
C ARG A 1 -7.81 -9.02 -4.77
N LEU A 2 -7.52 -7.73 -4.55
CA LEU A 2 -6.24 -7.11 -4.93
C LEU A 2 -5.02 -7.72 -4.23
N SER A 3 -5.15 -8.14 -2.99
CA SER A 3 -4.07 -8.80 -2.23
C SER A 3 -3.82 -10.25 -2.64
N LEU A 4 -4.72 -10.87 -3.41
CA LEU A 4 -4.79 -12.31 -3.70
C LEU A 4 -4.86 -13.20 -2.44
N THR A 5 -4.98 -12.61 -1.29
CA THR A 5 -5.11 -13.27 0.01
C THR A 5 -6.45 -12.86 0.61
N PRO A 6 -7.36 -13.78 0.87
CA PRO A 6 -8.65 -13.43 1.46
C PRO A 6 -8.47 -12.93 2.89
N TRP A 7 -9.29 -11.96 3.28
CA TRP A 7 -9.35 -11.54 4.67
C TRP A 7 -9.75 -12.73 5.56
N PRO A 8 -9.01 -13.01 6.63
CA PRO A 8 -9.36 -14.11 7.52
C PRO A 8 -10.69 -13.84 8.20
N SER A 9 -11.74 -14.55 7.82
CA SER A 9 -13.15 -14.28 8.17
C SER A 9 -13.44 -14.16 9.67
N LYS A 10 -12.59 -14.71 10.52
CA LYS A 10 -12.73 -14.68 11.99
C LYS A 10 -11.82 -13.67 12.67
N LYS A 11 -10.93 -13.00 11.93
CA LYS A 11 -10.06 -11.98 12.53
C LYS A 11 -10.75 -10.63 12.62
N LYS A 12 -10.80 -10.12 13.84
CA LYS A 12 -11.14 -8.72 14.10
C LYS A 12 -9.84 -7.92 14.15
N VAL A 13 -9.85 -6.74 13.55
CA VAL A 13 -8.78 -5.77 13.72
C VAL A 13 -9.09 -4.97 14.98
N ARG A 14 -8.19 -4.99 15.94
CA ARG A 14 -8.23 -4.07 17.06
C ARG A 14 -7.58 -2.76 16.63
N VAL A 15 -8.21 -1.65 16.90
CA VAL A 15 -7.65 -0.31 16.69
C VAL A 15 -7.39 0.31 18.07
N ASP A 16 -6.13 0.60 18.35
CA ASP A 16 -5.70 1.27 19.59
C ASP A 16 -5.45 2.75 19.27
N LEU A 17 -6.21 3.63 19.92
CA LEU A 17 -6.02 5.06 19.83
C LEU A 17 -5.01 5.54 20.86
N THR A 18 -4.05 6.33 20.45
CA THR A 18 -3.00 6.88 21.31
C THR A 18 -2.70 8.33 20.96
N VAL A 19 -2.13 9.08 21.87
CA VAL A 19 -1.70 10.47 21.60
C VAL A 19 -0.54 10.47 20.59
N TYR A 20 0.38 9.50 20.66
CA TYR A 20 1.53 9.43 19.79
C TYR A 20 1.64 8.05 19.16
N ALA A 21 1.85 8.00 17.87
CA ALA A 21 2.25 6.80 17.14
C ALA A 21 3.43 7.13 16.21
N ASN A 22 4.38 6.19 16.08
CA ASN A 22 5.51 6.31 15.16
C ASN A 22 5.07 6.24 13.68
N TYR A 23 6.03 6.39 12.78
CA TYR A 23 5.84 6.16 11.34
C TYR A 23 4.68 6.97 10.71
N ALA A 24 4.71 8.29 10.95
CA ALA A 24 3.69 9.19 10.42
C ALA A 24 2.27 8.95 10.99
N GLY A 25 2.20 8.65 12.27
CA GLY A 25 0.95 8.64 13.03
C GLY A 25 0.25 7.30 13.14
N ALA A 26 0.77 6.23 12.50
CA ALA A 26 0.20 4.89 12.65
C ALA A 26 1.23 3.79 12.42
N TYR A 27 0.98 2.63 13.01
CA TYR A 27 1.75 1.40 12.75
C TYR A 27 0.97 0.15 13.15
N THR A 28 1.36 -0.99 12.58
CA THR A 28 0.72 -2.28 12.83
C THR A 28 1.69 -3.26 13.47
N PRO A 29 1.65 -3.46 14.80
CA PRO A 29 2.30 -4.60 15.43
C PRO A 29 1.56 -5.89 15.06
N THR A 30 2.32 -6.94 14.84
CA THR A 30 1.79 -8.23 14.39
C THR A 30 2.00 -9.34 15.40
N ARG A 31 2.73 -9.07 16.47
CA ARG A 31 2.98 -9.98 17.58
C ARG A 31 2.89 -9.21 18.91
N PRO A 32 2.36 -9.82 19.96
CA PRO A 32 1.67 -11.12 19.99
C PRO A 32 0.28 -11.09 19.34
N LEU A 33 -0.31 -9.90 19.17
CA LEU A 33 -1.63 -9.68 18.55
C LEU A 33 -1.49 -8.77 17.35
N PHE A 34 -2.31 -9.01 16.34
CA PHE A 34 -2.46 -8.09 15.22
C PHE A 34 -3.40 -6.96 15.62
N ASN A 35 -2.88 -5.75 15.69
CA ASN A 35 -3.67 -4.55 15.95
C ASN A 35 -3.12 -3.35 15.16
N VAL A 36 -3.95 -2.36 14.98
CA VAL A 36 -3.59 -1.06 14.39
C VAL A 36 -3.46 -0.05 15.51
N VAL A 37 -2.32 0.63 15.60
CA VAL A 37 -2.11 1.72 16.55
C VAL A 37 -2.14 3.03 15.76
N VAL A 38 -2.99 3.97 16.15
CA VAL A 38 -3.17 5.25 15.44
C VAL A 38 -3.09 6.41 16.43
N SER A 39 -2.34 7.46 16.06
CA SER A 39 -2.29 8.70 16.81
C SER A 39 -3.58 9.49 16.62
N THR A 40 -4.11 10.06 17.69
CA THR A 40 -5.30 10.94 17.66
C THR A 40 -4.94 12.40 17.41
N VAL A 41 -3.65 12.75 17.41
CA VAL A 41 -3.18 14.15 17.20
C VAL A 41 -2.35 14.33 15.94
N ASP A 42 -2.06 13.27 15.23
CA ASP A 42 -1.38 13.37 13.94
C ASP A 42 -2.36 13.94 12.88
N PRO A 43 -1.89 14.81 11.95
CA PRO A 43 -2.75 15.31 10.88
C PRO A 43 -3.43 14.24 10.02
N SER A 44 -2.82 13.04 9.88
CA SER A 44 -3.46 11.90 9.20
C SER A 44 -4.59 11.25 10.00
N SER A 45 -4.84 11.71 11.22
CA SER A 45 -5.97 11.25 12.04
C SER A 45 -7.21 12.12 11.88
N LEU A 46 -7.19 13.05 10.93
CA LEU A 46 -8.37 13.80 10.54
C LEU A 46 -9.14 13.04 9.46
N GLU A 47 -10.47 13.13 9.51
CA GLU A 47 -11.33 12.55 8.46
C GLU A 47 -11.10 13.28 7.11
N PRO A 48 -11.09 12.56 6.00
CA PRO A 48 -11.26 11.10 5.82
C PRO A 48 -9.96 10.28 5.88
N ASP A 49 -8.78 10.91 6.02
CA ASP A 49 -7.44 10.29 6.03
C ASP A 49 -7.31 9.22 7.11
N PHE A 50 -8.00 9.42 8.24
CA PHE A 50 -8.02 8.46 9.35
C PHE A 50 -8.52 7.07 8.92
N LEU A 51 -9.56 7.01 8.10
CA LEU A 51 -10.10 5.75 7.61
C LEU A 51 -9.13 5.07 6.64
N GLU A 52 -8.54 5.81 5.69
CA GLU A 52 -7.51 5.23 4.80
C GLU A 52 -6.34 4.68 5.63
N THR A 53 -5.89 5.42 6.64
CA THR A 53 -4.80 4.99 7.53
C THR A 53 -5.14 3.68 8.24
N ILE A 54 -6.34 3.52 8.80
CA ILE A 54 -6.77 2.27 9.43
C ILE A 54 -6.82 1.13 8.43
N PHE A 55 -7.37 1.34 7.24
CA PHE A 55 -7.44 0.32 6.20
C PHE A 55 -6.06 -0.06 5.67
N HIS A 56 -5.17 0.92 5.47
CA HIS A 56 -3.80 0.67 5.08
C HIS A 56 -3.09 -0.21 6.11
N GLU A 57 -3.11 0.19 7.38
CA GLU A 57 -2.47 -0.56 8.46
C GLU A 57 -3.08 -1.95 8.64
N GLY A 58 -4.40 -2.07 8.57
CA GLY A 58 -5.09 -3.36 8.58
C GLY A 58 -4.67 -4.27 7.40
N SER A 59 -4.44 -3.69 6.24
CA SER A 59 -4.06 -4.42 5.02
C SER A 59 -2.61 -4.94 5.05
N HIS A 60 -1.77 -4.49 5.96
CA HIS A 60 -0.45 -5.10 6.19
C HIS A 60 -0.54 -6.60 6.46
N LEU A 61 -1.61 -7.09 7.08
CA LEU A 61 -1.85 -8.51 7.27
C LEU A 61 -1.85 -9.27 5.94
N LEU A 62 -2.47 -8.68 4.91
CA LEU A 62 -2.66 -9.31 3.60
C LEU A 62 -1.43 -9.18 2.69
N PHE A 63 -0.65 -8.11 2.84
CA PHE A 63 0.47 -7.80 1.94
C PHE A 63 1.83 -8.26 2.45
N ARG A 64 2.06 -8.20 3.77
CA ARG A 64 3.39 -8.44 4.34
C ARG A 64 3.64 -9.86 4.79
N TYR A 65 2.67 -10.48 5.48
CA TYR A 65 2.90 -11.74 6.21
C TYR A 65 2.48 -12.99 5.46
N GLU A 66 1.38 -12.90 4.73
CA GLU A 66 0.85 -13.98 3.91
C GLU A 66 0.72 -13.53 2.45
N GLY A 67 1.28 -12.34 2.16
CA GLY A 67 1.02 -11.62 0.93
C GLY A 67 1.93 -12.05 -0.21
N LYS A 68 1.31 -12.50 -1.27
CA LYS A 68 1.95 -12.86 -2.54
C LYS A 68 2.67 -11.68 -3.21
N TRP A 69 2.35 -10.43 -2.84
CA TRP A 69 2.95 -9.25 -3.43
C TRP A 69 4.45 -9.15 -3.16
N ARG A 70 4.85 -9.22 -1.90
CA ARG A 70 6.27 -9.12 -1.54
C ARG A 70 7.06 -10.28 -2.13
N GLU A 71 6.50 -11.48 -2.08
CA GLU A 71 7.11 -12.67 -2.65
C GLU A 71 7.26 -12.54 -4.16
N SER A 72 6.21 -12.12 -4.88
CA SER A 72 6.24 -11.93 -6.33
C SER A 72 7.29 -10.90 -6.74
N ILE A 73 7.37 -9.75 -6.05
CA ILE A 73 8.41 -8.74 -6.33
C ILE A 73 9.80 -9.33 -6.15
N PHE A 74 10.02 -10.08 -5.06
CA PHE A 74 11.32 -10.69 -4.79
C PHE A 74 11.68 -11.74 -5.85
N GLN A 75 10.78 -12.67 -6.15
CA GLN A 75 11.01 -13.72 -7.14
C GLN A 75 11.25 -13.14 -8.54
N THR A 76 10.46 -12.15 -8.95
CA THR A 76 10.63 -11.48 -10.24
C THR A 76 11.98 -10.74 -10.31
N PHE A 77 12.39 -10.07 -9.23
CA PHE A 77 13.67 -9.38 -9.16
C PHE A 77 14.85 -10.35 -9.25
N GLU A 78 14.83 -11.46 -8.51
CA GLU A 78 15.90 -12.46 -8.53
C GLU A 78 15.99 -13.21 -9.87
N ALA A 79 14.86 -13.43 -10.53
CA ALA A 79 14.84 -14.07 -11.84
C ALA A 79 15.25 -13.15 -12.99
N GLY A 80 15.14 -11.84 -12.80
CA GLY A 80 15.50 -10.81 -13.79
C GLY A 80 16.96 -10.40 -13.73
N SER A 81 17.40 -9.66 -14.75
CA SER A 81 18.76 -9.11 -14.83
C SER A 81 18.81 -7.62 -14.53
N TYR A 82 18.11 -7.20 -13.46
CA TYR A 82 18.01 -5.79 -13.06
C TYR A 82 19.37 -5.26 -12.56
N GLN A 83 19.75 -4.06 -13.02
CA GLN A 83 21.00 -3.39 -12.62
C GLN A 83 20.83 -2.49 -11.40
N MET A 84 19.58 -2.24 -10.98
CA MET A 84 19.26 -1.46 -9.80
C MET A 84 19.35 -2.27 -8.50
N LYS A 85 19.41 -1.59 -7.36
CA LYS A 85 19.27 -2.24 -6.04
C LYS A 85 17.83 -2.72 -5.84
N PHE A 86 17.67 -3.85 -5.10
CA PHE A 86 16.34 -4.37 -4.77
C PHE A 86 15.44 -3.29 -4.15
N PRO A 87 14.27 -3.01 -4.74
CA PRO A 87 13.39 -1.93 -4.30
C PRO A 87 12.55 -2.38 -3.09
N ARG A 88 13.17 -2.48 -1.94
CA ARG A 88 12.60 -3.04 -0.69
C ARG A 88 11.26 -2.45 -0.24
N HIS A 89 10.92 -1.24 -0.68
CA HIS A 89 9.67 -0.56 -0.33
C HIS A 89 8.58 -0.66 -1.40
N LEU A 90 8.86 -1.25 -2.57
CA LEU A 90 7.90 -1.31 -3.67
C LEU A 90 6.57 -1.97 -3.27
N TRP A 91 6.62 -3.07 -2.52
CA TRP A 91 5.41 -3.73 -2.00
C TRP A 91 4.57 -2.79 -1.11
N HIS A 92 5.22 -1.92 -0.33
CA HIS A 92 4.55 -1.01 0.60
C HIS A 92 3.95 0.20 -0.15
N VAL A 93 4.66 0.72 -1.14
CA VAL A 93 4.12 1.74 -2.06
C VAL A 93 2.89 1.20 -2.79
N SER A 94 2.96 -0.03 -3.30
CA SER A 94 1.83 -0.68 -3.95
C SER A 94 0.64 -0.83 -3.00
N LEU A 95 0.88 -1.24 -1.75
CA LEU A 95 -0.16 -1.31 -0.73
C LEU A 95 -0.82 0.05 -0.48
N PHE A 96 -0.03 1.12 -0.27
CA PHE A 96 -0.54 2.46 -0.06
C PHE A 96 -1.41 2.91 -1.23
N TYR A 97 -0.88 2.77 -2.45
CA TYR A 97 -1.60 3.20 -3.64
C TYR A 97 -2.92 2.44 -3.83
N LEU A 98 -2.89 1.11 -3.75
CA LEU A 98 -4.08 0.27 -3.94
C LEU A 98 -5.13 0.52 -2.84
N CYS A 99 -4.70 0.67 -1.59
CA CYS A 99 -5.59 1.00 -0.48
C CYS A 99 -6.22 2.38 -0.67
N GLY A 100 -5.41 3.39 -1.00
CA GLY A 100 -5.88 4.76 -1.24
C GLY A 100 -6.87 4.85 -2.38
N GLN A 101 -6.64 4.15 -3.49
CA GLN A 101 -7.59 4.11 -4.63
C GLN A 101 -8.93 3.49 -4.23
N VAL A 102 -8.92 2.37 -3.50
CA VAL A 102 -10.16 1.76 -2.98
C VAL A 102 -10.89 2.73 -2.05
N CYS A 103 -10.18 3.38 -1.13
CA CYS A 103 -10.79 4.38 -0.25
C CYS A 103 -11.38 5.55 -1.05
N LYS A 104 -10.66 6.04 -2.06
CA LYS A 104 -11.12 7.13 -2.94
C LYS A 104 -12.42 6.76 -3.67
N GLU A 105 -12.51 5.54 -4.20
CA GLU A 105 -13.70 5.04 -4.87
C GLU A 105 -14.90 4.93 -3.90
N GLU A 106 -14.69 4.36 -2.72
CA GLU A 106 -15.73 4.21 -1.69
C GLU A 106 -16.17 5.56 -1.11
N PHE A 107 -15.24 6.47 -0.87
CA PHE A 107 -15.56 7.82 -0.39
C PHE A 107 -16.38 8.62 -1.41
N ALA A 108 -16.09 8.47 -2.70
CA ALA A 108 -16.88 9.10 -3.76
C ALA A 108 -18.33 8.62 -3.76
N GLN A 109 -18.59 7.34 -3.45
CA GLN A 109 -19.95 6.78 -3.37
C GLN A 109 -20.76 7.38 -2.22
N ILE A 110 -20.13 7.81 -1.13
CA ILE A 110 -20.79 8.47 0.01
C ILE A 110 -20.72 10.00 -0.06
N GLY A 111 -20.31 10.57 -1.22
CA GLY A 111 -20.35 12.00 -1.49
C GLY A 111 -19.05 12.76 -1.23
N ILE A 112 -17.96 12.12 -0.78
CA ILE A 112 -16.64 12.73 -0.61
C ILE A 112 -15.88 12.60 -1.92
N LYS A 113 -16.09 13.56 -2.85
CA LYS A 113 -15.61 13.46 -4.25
C LYS A 113 -14.18 13.94 -4.46
N GLU A 114 -13.67 14.83 -3.60
CA GLU A 114 -12.37 15.48 -3.77
C GLU A 114 -11.30 14.90 -2.84
N TYR A 115 -11.42 13.60 -2.57
CA TYR A 115 -10.47 12.92 -1.72
C TYR A 115 -9.13 12.69 -2.44
N GLU A 116 -8.04 13.10 -1.80
CA GLU A 116 -6.67 12.76 -2.22
C GLU A 116 -6.06 11.75 -1.23
N MET A 117 -5.40 10.73 -1.79
CA MET A 117 -4.81 9.64 -1.02
C MET A 117 -3.69 10.12 -0.09
N VAL A 118 -3.61 9.58 1.11
CA VAL A 118 -2.56 9.85 2.11
C VAL A 118 -1.14 9.68 1.53
N LEU A 119 -0.94 8.69 0.66
CA LEU A 119 0.32 8.51 -0.06
C LEU A 119 0.80 9.79 -0.76
N LEU A 120 -0.11 10.51 -1.43
CA LEU A 120 0.20 11.69 -2.23
C LEU A 120 0.26 12.96 -1.36
N THR A 121 -0.75 13.18 -0.54
CA THR A 121 -0.84 14.38 0.31
C THR A 121 0.34 14.50 1.28
N ARG A 122 0.83 13.37 1.76
CA ARG A 122 1.96 13.31 2.72
C ARG A 122 3.31 12.99 2.06
N ASN A 123 3.38 12.89 0.74
CA ASN A 123 4.60 12.54 0.00
C ASN A 123 5.31 11.27 0.52
N ILE A 124 4.54 10.26 0.95
CA ILE A 124 5.08 9.01 1.48
C ILE A 124 5.76 8.25 0.34
N PHE A 125 7.02 7.84 0.54
CA PHE A 125 7.83 7.20 -0.50
C PHE A 125 7.94 8.00 -1.81
N LYS A 126 8.14 9.30 -1.72
CA LYS A 126 8.19 10.24 -2.87
C LYS A 126 9.02 9.73 -4.06
N SER A 127 10.15 9.06 -3.80
CA SER A 127 11.03 8.53 -4.85
C SER A 127 10.39 7.43 -5.72
N TYR A 128 9.32 6.82 -5.25
CA TYR A 128 8.55 5.81 -6.00
C TYR A 128 7.34 6.41 -6.73
N GLN A 129 6.94 7.64 -6.38
CA GLN A 129 5.76 8.26 -6.97
C GLN A 129 6.04 8.66 -8.42
N SER A 130 5.32 8.06 -9.35
CA SER A 130 5.32 8.46 -10.76
C SER A 130 4.05 7.97 -11.45
N ASP A 131 3.68 8.70 -12.48
CA ASP A 131 2.50 8.38 -13.29
C ASP A 131 2.60 7.00 -13.92
N GLU A 132 3.80 6.60 -14.38
CA GLU A 132 4.04 5.30 -14.98
C GLU A 132 3.82 4.17 -13.97
N LEU A 133 4.36 4.30 -12.74
CA LEU A 133 4.17 3.30 -11.69
C LEU A 133 2.70 3.20 -11.29
N PHE A 134 2.04 4.33 -11.14
CA PHE A 134 0.62 4.36 -10.81
C PHE A 134 -0.26 3.82 -11.93
N ALA A 135 0.11 4.04 -13.21
CA ALA A 135 -0.59 3.45 -14.36
C ALA A 135 -0.55 1.91 -14.33
N VAL A 136 0.60 1.32 -14.00
CA VAL A 136 0.74 -0.13 -13.84
C VAL A 136 -0.17 -0.66 -12.72
N LEU A 137 -0.21 0.02 -11.56
CA LEU A 137 -1.08 -0.37 -10.46
C LEU A 137 -2.58 -0.23 -10.79
N ASN A 138 -2.96 0.81 -11.54
CA ASN A 138 -4.33 0.98 -12.02
C ASN A 138 -4.76 -0.15 -12.97
N GLN A 139 -3.88 -0.55 -13.89
CA GLN A 139 -4.16 -1.68 -14.79
C GLN A 139 -4.36 -2.98 -14.00
N TYR A 140 -3.58 -3.20 -12.94
CA TYR A 140 -3.79 -4.33 -12.04
C TYR A 140 -5.15 -4.28 -11.34
N MET A 141 -5.57 -3.11 -10.84
CA MET A 141 -6.89 -2.94 -10.20
C MET A 141 -8.04 -3.28 -11.13
N GLN A 142 -7.92 -2.88 -12.38
CA GLN A 142 -8.93 -3.12 -13.43
C GLN A 142 -8.92 -4.57 -13.94
N ASN A 143 -8.10 -5.47 -13.37
CA ASN A 143 -7.87 -6.86 -13.79
C ASN A 143 -7.23 -7.00 -15.18
N GLY A 144 -6.50 -5.99 -15.61
CA GLY A 144 -5.77 -6.03 -16.87
C GLY A 144 -4.53 -6.92 -16.83
N HIS A 145 -3.96 -7.18 -15.66
CA HIS A 145 -2.71 -7.91 -15.51
C HIS A 145 -2.73 -8.93 -14.35
N THR A 146 -1.93 -10.00 -14.51
CA THR A 146 -1.60 -10.89 -13.40
C THR A 146 -0.62 -10.22 -12.44
N LEU A 147 -0.48 -10.73 -11.21
CA LEU A 147 0.49 -10.19 -10.26
C LEU A 147 1.93 -10.29 -10.80
N SER A 148 2.29 -11.39 -11.48
CA SER A 148 3.62 -11.56 -12.08
C SER A 148 3.90 -10.49 -13.15
N ALA A 149 2.99 -10.31 -14.11
CA ALA A 149 3.14 -9.28 -15.14
C ALA A 149 3.19 -7.87 -14.54
N THR A 150 2.41 -7.62 -13.48
CA THR A 150 2.43 -6.35 -12.77
C THR A 150 3.78 -6.10 -12.10
N THR A 151 4.35 -7.10 -11.41
CA THR A 151 5.65 -6.94 -10.75
C THR A 151 6.79 -6.76 -11.75
N GLU A 152 6.77 -7.43 -12.89
CA GLU A 152 7.73 -7.20 -13.98
C GLU A 152 7.67 -5.75 -14.49
N GLN A 153 6.48 -5.24 -14.76
CA GLN A 153 6.31 -3.85 -15.24
C GLN A 153 6.73 -2.82 -14.17
N LEU A 154 6.37 -3.03 -12.90
CA LEU A 154 6.80 -2.14 -11.81
C LEU A 154 8.32 -2.08 -11.67
N LEU A 155 8.99 -3.23 -11.76
CA LEU A 155 10.46 -3.30 -11.71
C LEU A 155 11.08 -2.64 -12.94
N GLY A 156 10.54 -2.84 -14.13
CA GLY A 156 10.98 -2.19 -15.36
C GLY A 156 10.87 -0.67 -15.31
N VAL A 157 9.77 -0.14 -14.77
CA VAL A 157 9.60 1.32 -14.54
C VAL A 157 10.68 1.86 -13.60
N LEU A 158 10.97 1.15 -12.51
CA LEU A 158 12.00 1.61 -11.57
C LEU A 158 13.40 1.54 -12.14
N GLU A 159 13.71 0.51 -12.92
CA GLU A 159 15.01 0.39 -13.57
C GLU A 159 15.26 1.49 -14.61
N SER A 160 14.27 1.81 -15.42
CA SER A 160 14.37 2.89 -16.41
C SER A 160 14.71 4.24 -15.78
N LYS A 161 14.19 4.50 -14.56
CA LYS A 161 14.49 5.72 -13.78
C LYS A 161 15.89 5.76 -13.18
N THR A 162 16.50 4.60 -12.95
CA THR A 162 17.84 4.54 -12.37
C THR A 162 18.92 4.77 -13.44
N ASN A 163 18.60 4.54 -14.71
CA ASN A 163 19.50 4.65 -15.85
C ASN A 163 19.43 6.03 -16.54
N ASN A 164 18.54 6.90 -16.11
CA ASN A 164 18.41 8.31 -16.54
C ASN A 164 18.92 9.25 -15.48
#